data_342ba048c09b8c1be90d7d258aa415b9
#
_entry.id   342ba048c09b8c1be90d7d258aa415b9
#
_cell.length_a   1.000
_cell.length_b   1.000
_cell.length_c   1.000
_cell.angle_alpha   90.00
_cell.angle_beta   90.00
_cell.angle_gamma   90.00
#
_symmetry.space_group_name_H-M   'P 1'
#
loop_
_entity.id
_entity.type
_entity.pdbx_description
1 polymer ?
#
loop_
_entity_poly.entity_id
_entity_poly.type
_entity_poly.pdbx_seq_one_letter_code
_entity_poly.pdbx_strand_id
1 'polypeptide(L)'
;WAQESRHDKPLLTGYKVIRNIPYAGTDNARQSLDLALPLKRASGKPLSVIAFIHGGAWRAGSKDGGLRRIRGFLNSGKYAGMSIGYRLSDEAKWPAQIHDCKAAIRWIKANAEKHGLDGGKIAVHGTSAGGHLVAMLGTSAGVKAMDGSVGPHTDHNTKVACVVDYFGPTNFLRMDDFESRIVHDAADSPESQLIGCQIQDNQRKTLTADPISYVSKEDSPFLIMHGTEDMAVPYNQSVILHSALKKADVPSALLTVTGGGHGVGGGVLDEYVQKFIDHHLLNKRAVFENITIPVSKTARR
;
A
#
# COMPACT_ATOMS: atom_id res chain seq x y z
N TRP A 1 28.68 -9.06 -32.37
CA TRP A 1 28.05 -9.51 -31.14
C TRP A 1 27.19 -8.36 -30.61
N ALA A 2 25.89 -8.44 -30.86
CA ALA A 2 24.93 -7.46 -30.35
C ALA A 2 24.83 -7.62 -28.84
N GLN A 3 25.09 -6.56 -28.09
CA GLN A 3 24.80 -6.47 -26.66
C GLN A 3 23.26 -6.47 -26.50
N GLU A 4 22.70 -7.59 -26.06
CA GLU A 4 21.30 -7.64 -25.59
C GLU A 4 21.13 -6.56 -24.52
N SER A 5 20.28 -5.59 -24.79
CA SER A 5 19.99 -4.50 -23.86
C SER A 5 19.40 -5.08 -22.59
N ARG A 6 19.83 -4.58 -21.41
CA ARG A 6 19.33 -5.01 -20.08
C ARG A 6 17.80 -4.83 -19.89
N HIS A 7 17.09 -4.37 -20.93
CA HIS A 7 15.66 -4.09 -20.92
C HIS A 7 14.77 -5.27 -21.34
N ASP A 8 15.33 -6.36 -21.89
CA ASP A 8 14.52 -7.46 -22.48
C ASP A 8 14.24 -8.65 -21.56
N LYS A 9 14.69 -8.63 -20.31
CA LYS A 9 14.24 -9.68 -19.37
C LYS A 9 12.79 -9.43 -18.96
N PRO A 10 11.89 -10.43 -19.11
CA PRO A 10 10.49 -10.27 -18.72
C PRO A 10 10.43 -9.87 -17.24
N LEU A 11 9.61 -8.85 -16.93
CA LEU A 11 9.46 -8.28 -15.59
C LEU A 11 9.10 -9.36 -14.54
N LEU A 12 8.28 -10.32 -14.97
CA LEU A 12 7.86 -11.50 -14.22
C LEU A 12 7.83 -12.71 -15.15
N THR A 13 8.66 -13.71 -14.86
CA THR A 13 8.60 -15.00 -15.57
C THR A 13 7.29 -15.71 -15.22
N GLY A 14 6.60 -16.26 -16.22
CA GLY A 14 5.34 -16.97 -16.02
C GLY A 14 4.10 -16.08 -15.87
N TYR A 15 4.22 -14.77 -16.17
CA TYR A 15 3.12 -13.82 -16.15
C TYR A 15 2.98 -13.06 -17.46
N LYS A 16 1.74 -12.84 -17.89
CA LYS A 16 1.38 -11.83 -18.89
C LYS A 16 1.21 -10.49 -18.15
N VAL A 17 2.00 -9.49 -18.52
CA VAL A 17 1.90 -8.14 -17.95
C VAL A 17 1.21 -7.21 -18.93
N ILE A 18 0.13 -6.56 -18.49
CA ILE A 18 -0.59 -5.52 -19.21
C ILE A 18 -0.21 -4.20 -18.52
N ARG A 19 0.41 -3.29 -19.28
CA ARG A 19 0.96 -2.05 -18.72
C ARG A 19 0.07 -0.85 -19.04
N ASN A 20 0.22 0.18 -18.20
CA ASN A 20 -0.33 1.52 -18.42
C ASN A 20 -1.85 1.50 -18.64
N ILE A 21 -2.58 0.69 -17.89
CA ILE A 21 -4.04 0.65 -17.93
C ILE A 21 -4.58 1.91 -17.26
N PRO A 22 -5.27 2.82 -17.97
CA PRO A 22 -5.81 4.04 -17.38
C PRO A 22 -7.06 3.68 -16.53
N TYR A 23 -7.00 3.87 -15.22
CA TYR A 23 -8.13 3.59 -14.33
C TYR A 23 -9.04 4.80 -14.12
N ALA A 24 -8.53 6.00 -14.38
CA ALA A 24 -9.25 7.25 -14.16
C ALA A 24 -10.02 7.76 -15.40
N GLY A 25 -9.82 7.13 -16.55
CA GLY A 25 -10.40 7.61 -17.81
C GLY A 25 -9.75 8.90 -18.32
N THR A 26 -8.49 9.17 -17.93
CA THR A 26 -7.69 10.34 -18.35
C THR A 26 -6.42 9.88 -19.05
N ASP A 27 -5.74 10.79 -19.75
CA ASP A 27 -4.43 10.55 -20.36
C ASP A 27 -3.26 10.74 -19.38
N ASN A 28 -3.54 10.95 -18.10
CA ASN A 28 -2.51 11.13 -17.09
C ASN A 28 -1.79 9.81 -16.82
N ALA A 29 -0.50 9.74 -17.19
CA ALA A 29 0.32 8.55 -17.03
C ALA A 29 0.42 8.06 -15.57
N ARG A 30 0.30 8.97 -14.59
CA ARG A 30 0.30 8.61 -13.17
C ARG A 30 -1.00 7.96 -12.70
N GLN A 31 -2.13 8.25 -13.38
CA GLN A 31 -3.43 7.65 -13.13
C GLN A 31 -3.60 6.32 -13.90
N SER A 32 -2.58 5.51 -13.90
CA SER A 32 -2.56 4.20 -14.57
C SER A 32 -2.04 3.10 -13.64
N LEU A 33 -2.34 1.86 -13.99
CA LEU A 33 -1.88 0.68 -13.28
C LEU A 33 -1.26 -0.34 -14.24
N ASP A 34 -0.43 -1.24 -13.71
CA ASP A 34 0.09 -2.41 -14.40
C ASP A 34 -0.55 -3.67 -13.79
N LEU A 35 -1.04 -4.58 -14.62
CA LEU A 35 -1.67 -5.84 -14.22
C LEU A 35 -0.84 -7.02 -14.69
N ALA A 36 -0.49 -7.92 -13.78
CA ALA A 36 0.20 -9.18 -14.04
C ALA A 36 -0.74 -10.36 -13.82
N LEU A 37 -0.98 -11.16 -14.85
CA LEU A 37 -1.83 -12.35 -14.83
C LEU A 37 -0.96 -13.61 -15.03
N PRO A 38 -1.04 -14.63 -14.15
CA PRO A 38 -0.26 -15.85 -14.32
C PRO A 38 -0.67 -16.56 -15.63
N LEU A 39 0.32 -16.96 -16.43
CA LEU A 39 0.13 -17.75 -17.65
C LEU A 39 -0.44 -19.13 -17.32
N LYS A 40 -0.04 -19.69 -16.17
CA LYS A 40 -0.59 -20.95 -15.64
C LYS A 40 -1.26 -20.66 -14.31
N ARG A 41 -2.58 -20.79 -14.26
CA ARG A 41 -3.36 -20.62 -13.03
C ARG A 41 -3.28 -21.88 -12.17
N ALA A 42 -3.19 -21.71 -10.86
CA ALA A 42 -3.19 -22.81 -9.90
C ALA A 42 -4.57 -23.51 -9.82
N SER A 43 -5.64 -22.83 -10.24
CA SER A 43 -7.01 -23.37 -10.31
C SER A 43 -7.82 -22.63 -11.37
N GLY A 44 -9.01 -23.19 -11.72
CA GLY A 44 -10.00 -22.53 -12.59
C GLY A 44 -10.80 -21.41 -11.92
N LYS A 45 -10.57 -21.13 -10.61
CA LYS A 45 -11.28 -20.07 -9.87
C LYS A 45 -10.76 -18.68 -10.25
N PRO A 46 -11.57 -17.62 -10.08
CA PRO A 46 -11.10 -16.25 -10.19
C PRO A 46 -9.88 -15.99 -9.26
N LEU A 47 -8.92 -15.20 -9.76
CA LEU A 47 -7.68 -14.92 -9.05
C LEU A 47 -7.89 -13.82 -8.01
N SER A 48 -7.44 -14.04 -6.79
CA SER A 48 -7.27 -12.97 -5.81
C SER A 48 -6.17 -12.01 -6.27
N VAL A 49 -6.23 -10.74 -5.86
CA VAL A 49 -5.33 -9.68 -6.31
C VAL A 49 -4.42 -9.22 -5.18
N ILE A 50 -3.13 -9.06 -5.45
CA ILE A 50 -2.18 -8.33 -4.60
C ILE A 50 -1.84 -7.03 -5.31
N ALA A 51 -2.29 -5.90 -4.76
CA ALA A 51 -2.09 -4.57 -5.32
C ALA A 51 -1.01 -3.82 -4.54
N PHE A 52 0.05 -3.40 -5.22
CA PHE A 52 1.15 -2.63 -4.65
C PHE A 52 0.99 -1.13 -4.90
N ILE A 53 1.25 -0.31 -3.87
CA ILE A 53 1.31 1.15 -3.92
C ILE A 53 2.71 1.60 -3.51
N HIS A 54 3.37 2.38 -4.39
CA HIS A 54 4.74 2.80 -4.20
C HIS A 54 4.88 3.89 -3.14
N GLY A 55 6.05 3.92 -2.49
CA GLY A 55 6.48 5.03 -1.64
C GLY A 55 7.07 6.20 -2.44
N GLY A 56 7.84 7.04 -1.76
CA GLY A 56 8.52 8.20 -2.37
C GLY A 56 7.99 9.53 -1.83
N ALA A 57 7.56 9.55 -0.56
CA ALA A 57 7.11 10.76 0.13
C ALA A 57 6.02 11.54 -0.64
N TRP A 58 5.16 10.84 -1.38
CA TRP A 58 4.11 11.35 -2.28
C TRP A 58 4.61 12.30 -3.37
N ARG A 59 5.90 12.59 -3.46
CA ARG A 59 6.53 13.53 -4.41
C ARG A 59 7.46 12.86 -5.42
N ALA A 60 7.67 11.56 -5.28
CA ALA A 60 8.52 10.77 -6.18
C ALA A 60 8.00 9.33 -6.29
N GLY A 61 8.62 8.54 -7.17
CA GLY A 61 8.27 7.14 -7.39
C GLY A 61 7.29 6.95 -8.54
N SER A 62 7.05 5.69 -8.87
CA SER A 62 6.10 5.28 -9.90
C SER A 62 5.68 3.82 -9.70
N LYS A 63 4.63 3.39 -10.41
CA LYS A 63 4.17 2.00 -10.47
C LYS A 63 5.17 1.03 -11.13
N ASP A 64 6.15 1.53 -11.90
CA ASP A 64 6.96 0.72 -12.82
C ASP A 64 7.78 -0.38 -12.13
N GLY A 65 8.17 -0.17 -10.88
CA GLY A 65 8.88 -1.16 -10.07
C GLY A 65 8.00 -2.04 -9.18
N GLY A 66 6.70 -1.74 -9.07
CA GLY A 66 5.84 -2.32 -8.04
C GLY A 66 5.58 -3.82 -8.21
N LEU A 67 5.34 -4.30 -9.43
CA LEU A 67 5.17 -5.73 -9.68
C LEU A 67 6.42 -6.53 -9.28
N ARG A 68 7.60 -5.95 -9.38
CA ARG A 68 8.86 -6.59 -8.96
C ARG A 68 8.94 -6.70 -7.44
N ARG A 69 8.39 -5.71 -6.72
CA ARG A 69 8.33 -5.71 -5.25
C ARG A 69 7.49 -6.86 -4.69
N ILE A 70 6.39 -7.20 -5.35
CA ILE A 70 5.47 -8.26 -4.92
C ILE A 70 5.70 -9.60 -5.62
N ARG A 71 6.71 -9.72 -6.49
CA ARG A 71 6.93 -10.95 -7.30
C ARG A 71 7.05 -12.22 -6.45
N GLY A 72 7.64 -12.13 -5.25
CA GLY A 72 7.80 -13.27 -4.34
C GLY A 72 6.45 -13.89 -3.97
N PHE A 73 5.46 -13.07 -3.72
CA PHE A 73 4.09 -13.50 -3.38
C PHE A 73 3.34 -14.05 -4.60
N LEU A 74 3.71 -13.61 -5.81
CA LEU A 74 3.07 -14.04 -7.05
C LEU A 74 3.54 -15.42 -7.53
N ASN A 75 4.74 -15.88 -7.18
CA ASN A 75 5.37 -17.10 -7.69
C ASN A 75 4.51 -18.37 -7.59
N SER A 76 3.50 -18.38 -6.72
CA SER A 76 2.57 -19.51 -6.57
C SER A 76 1.57 -19.69 -7.72
N GLY A 77 1.42 -18.69 -8.62
CA GLY A 77 0.38 -18.67 -9.67
C GLY A 77 -1.05 -18.56 -9.13
N LYS A 78 -1.23 -18.26 -7.83
CA LYS A 78 -2.54 -18.15 -7.17
C LYS A 78 -3.11 -16.75 -7.19
N TYR A 79 -2.27 -15.76 -7.51
CA TYR A 79 -2.60 -14.34 -7.43
C TYR A 79 -2.37 -13.64 -8.76
N ALA A 80 -3.21 -12.67 -9.06
CA ALA A 80 -2.88 -11.60 -9.97
C ALA A 80 -2.09 -10.52 -9.21
N GLY A 81 -1.09 -9.93 -9.84
CA GLY A 81 -0.35 -8.80 -9.30
C GLY A 81 -0.82 -7.50 -9.92
N MET A 82 -0.85 -6.44 -9.13
CA MET A 82 -1.12 -5.11 -9.62
C MET A 82 -0.16 -4.09 -9.04
N SER A 83 0.24 -3.10 -9.83
CA SER A 83 1.00 -1.95 -9.38
C SER A 83 0.26 -0.67 -9.75
N ILE A 84 -0.04 0.16 -8.75
CA ILE A 84 -0.89 1.34 -8.87
C ILE A 84 -0.01 2.59 -8.86
N GLY A 85 -0.16 3.45 -9.90
CA GLY A 85 0.34 4.82 -9.90
C GLY A 85 -0.69 5.76 -9.27
N TYR A 86 -0.23 6.92 -8.85
CA TYR A 86 -1.07 8.01 -8.33
C TYR A 86 -0.39 9.35 -8.57
N ARG A 87 -1.17 10.44 -8.64
CA ARG A 87 -0.65 11.81 -8.82
C ARG A 87 0.22 12.19 -7.63
N LEU A 88 1.37 12.79 -7.91
CA LEU A 88 2.29 13.25 -6.88
C LEU A 88 1.88 14.63 -6.34
N SER A 89 2.48 15.04 -5.22
CA SER A 89 2.12 16.26 -4.51
C SER A 89 2.50 17.56 -5.23
N ASP A 90 3.39 17.51 -6.22
CA ASP A 90 3.67 18.62 -7.14
C ASP A 90 2.57 18.81 -8.17
N GLU A 91 1.90 17.73 -8.57
CA GLU A 91 0.82 17.73 -9.55
C GLU A 91 -0.56 18.00 -8.90
N ALA A 92 -0.82 17.37 -7.77
CA ALA A 92 -2.10 17.52 -7.06
C ALA A 92 -1.92 17.32 -5.54
N LYS A 93 -2.57 18.19 -4.76
CA LYS A 93 -2.55 18.12 -3.29
C LYS A 93 -3.52 17.07 -2.75
N TRP A 94 -3.36 16.71 -1.49
CA TRP A 94 -4.31 15.87 -0.76
C TRP A 94 -5.74 16.41 -0.88
N PRO A 95 -6.74 15.54 -1.15
CA PRO A 95 -6.76 14.09 -1.11
C PRO A 95 -6.58 13.39 -2.49
N ALA A 96 -5.94 14.01 -3.47
CA ALA A 96 -5.84 13.45 -4.82
C ALA A 96 -5.21 12.05 -4.84
N GLN A 97 -4.22 11.78 -3.99
CA GLN A 97 -3.49 10.51 -3.93
C GLN A 97 -4.38 9.35 -3.51
N ILE A 98 -5.20 9.55 -2.48
CA ILE A 98 -6.13 8.51 -2.03
C ILE A 98 -7.30 8.34 -3.01
N HIS A 99 -7.77 9.40 -3.64
CA HIS A 99 -8.81 9.33 -4.67
C HIS A 99 -8.34 8.48 -5.86
N ASP A 100 -7.07 8.64 -6.27
CA ASP A 100 -6.46 7.87 -7.34
C ASP A 100 -6.34 6.38 -6.95
N CYS A 101 -5.83 6.08 -5.76
CA CYS A 101 -5.73 4.70 -5.27
C CYS A 101 -7.11 4.03 -5.20
N LYS A 102 -8.13 4.74 -4.69
CA LYS A 102 -9.50 4.24 -4.61
C LYS A 102 -10.13 4.05 -5.99
N ALA A 103 -9.86 4.92 -6.95
CA ALA A 103 -10.28 4.74 -8.32
C ALA A 103 -9.67 3.47 -8.94
N ALA A 104 -8.39 3.18 -8.67
CA ALA A 104 -7.75 1.94 -9.10
C ALA A 104 -8.40 0.70 -8.47
N ILE A 105 -8.77 0.72 -7.18
CA ILE A 105 -9.50 -0.38 -6.53
C ILE A 105 -10.88 -0.57 -7.19
N ARG A 106 -11.61 0.50 -7.48
CA ARG A 106 -12.89 0.42 -8.20
C ARG A 106 -12.72 -0.15 -9.61
N TRP A 107 -11.65 0.24 -10.30
CA TRP A 107 -11.33 -0.32 -11.62
C TRP A 107 -11.12 -1.84 -11.57
N ILE A 108 -10.39 -2.35 -10.55
CA ILE A 108 -10.20 -3.80 -10.37
C ILE A 108 -11.55 -4.50 -10.26
N LYS A 109 -12.45 -3.97 -9.42
CA LYS A 109 -13.77 -4.57 -9.18
C LYS A 109 -14.65 -4.57 -10.43
N ALA A 110 -14.69 -3.45 -11.14
CA ALA A 110 -15.47 -3.32 -12.39
C ALA A 110 -14.95 -4.21 -13.52
N ASN A 111 -13.64 -4.47 -13.56
CA ASN A 111 -13.02 -5.27 -14.62
C ASN A 111 -12.66 -6.71 -14.17
N ALA A 112 -13.14 -7.13 -13.00
CA ALA A 112 -12.78 -8.40 -12.40
C ALA A 112 -13.14 -9.58 -13.32
N GLU A 113 -14.37 -9.66 -13.81
CA GLU A 113 -14.82 -10.72 -14.72
C GLU A 113 -13.98 -10.77 -15.99
N LYS A 114 -13.77 -9.63 -16.65
CA LYS A 114 -12.98 -9.52 -17.90
C LYS A 114 -11.57 -10.11 -17.77
N HIS A 115 -10.94 -9.97 -16.60
CA HIS A 115 -9.58 -10.45 -16.35
C HIS A 115 -9.54 -11.77 -15.55
N GLY A 116 -10.69 -12.32 -15.18
CA GLY A 116 -10.82 -13.52 -14.36
C GLY A 116 -10.26 -13.31 -12.96
N LEU A 117 -10.56 -12.16 -12.34
CA LEU A 117 -10.19 -11.76 -10.99
C LEU A 117 -11.36 -11.91 -10.03
N ASP A 118 -11.07 -12.00 -8.74
CA ASP A 118 -12.04 -11.88 -7.65
C ASP A 118 -11.97 -10.45 -7.08
N GLY A 119 -12.90 -9.58 -7.48
CA GLY A 119 -12.97 -8.19 -7.04
C GLY A 119 -13.26 -8.01 -5.53
N GLY A 120 -13.69 -9.07 -4.83
CA GLY A 120 -13.86 -9.08 -3.38
C GLY A 120 -12.59 -9.46 -2.61
N LYS A 121 -11.57 -10.01 -3.29
CA LYS A 121 -10.34 -10.53 -2.70
C LYS A 121 -9.11 -9.76 -3.14
N ILE A 122 -8.98 -8.54 -2.63
CA ILE A 122 -7.88 -7.62 -2.93
C ILE A 122 -7.09 -7.38 -1.64
N ALA A 123 -5.82 -7.81 -1.59
CA ALA A 123 -4.85 -7.37 -0.59
C ALA A 123 -4.12 -6.14 -1.13
N VAL A 124 -3.97 -5.11 -0.31
CA VAL A 124 -3.16 -3.94 -0.64
C VAL A 124 -1.84 -3.98 0.14
N HIS A 125 -0.76 -3.64 -0.53
CA HIS A 125 0.60 -3.69 -0.01
C HIS A 125 1.31 -2.37 -0.36
N GLY A 126 1.85 -1.67 0.62
CA GLY A 126 2.52 -0.39 0.40
C GLY A 126 3.71 -0.15 1.30
N THR A 127 4.61 0.74 0.90
CA THR A 127 5.82 1.09 1.65
C THR A 127 5.92 2.60 1.82
N SER A 128 6.27 3.09 3.03
CA SER A 128 6.46 4.53 3.29
C SER A 128 5.18 5.33 2.93
N ALA A 129 5.25 6.34 2.08
CA ALA A 129 4.06 7.03 1.54
C ALA A 129 3.01 6.08 0.95
N GLY A 130 3.43 4.95 0.35
CA GLY A 130 2.52 3.89 -0.10
C GLY A 130 1.92 3.10 1.07
N GLY A 131 2.66 2.93 2.18
CA GLY A 131 2.16 2.39 3.45
C GLY A 131 1.03 3.24 4.02
N HIS A 132 1.22 4.56 4.06
CA HIS A 132 0.16 5.52 4.39
C HIS A 132 -1.08 5.34 3.50
N LEU A 133 -0.90 5.26 2.16
CA LEU A 133 -2.04 5.15 1.24
C LEU A 133 -2.78 3.81 1.37
N VAL A 134 -2.09 2.70 1.66
CA VAL A 134 -2.78 1.42 1.93
C VAL A 134 -3.48 1.45 3.30
N ALA A 135 -2.92 2.13 4.30
CA ALA A 135 -3.60 2.35 5.58
C ALA A 135 -4.87 3.17 5.39
N MET A 136 -4.82 4.25 4.59
CA MET A 136 -6.01 5.02 4.19
C MET A 136 -7.05 4.18 3.44
N LEU A 137 -6.63 3.28 2.54
CA LEU A 137 -7.55 2.35 1.87
C LEU A 137 -8.25 1.42 2.86
N GLY A 138 -7.52 0.95 3.87
CA GLY A 138 -8.05 0.03 4.88
C GLY A 138 -9.03 0.67 5.86
N THR A 139 -8.86 1.96 6.18
CA THR A 139 -9.62 2.65 7.24
C THR A 139 -10.71 3.59 6.72
N SER A 140 -10.64 4.06 5.48
CA SER A 140 -11.57 5.09 4.98
C SER A 140 -12.52 4.61 3.88
N ALA A 141 -12.75 3.29 3.77
CA ALA A 141 -13.72 2.76 2.81
C ALA A 141 -15.15 3.21 3.15
N GLY A 142 -15.86 3.80 2.18
CA GLY A 142 -17.21 4.34 2.40
C GLY A 142 -17.23 5.77 2.97
N VAL A 143 -16.09 6.34 3.31
CA VAL A 143 -15.99 7.77 3.67
C VAL A 143 -16.03 8.60 2.40
N LYS A 144 -17.17 9.21 2.10
CA LYS A 144 -17.45 9.91 0.84
C LYS A 144 -16.37 10.92 0.43
N ALA A 145 -15.83 11.68 1.37
CA ALA A 145 -14.78 12.66 1.11
C ALA A 145 -13.46 12.00 0.69
N MET A 146 -13.19 10.77 1.16
CA MET A 146 -11.99 10.00 0.83
C MET A 146 -12.20 9.05 -0.35
N ASP A 147 -13.43 8.61 -0.60
CA ASP A 147 -13.73 7.77 -1.78
C ASP A 147 -13.61 8.56 -3.08
N GLY A 148 -13.95 9.84 -3.07
CA GLY A 148 -13.86 10.72 -4.23
C GLY A 148 -14.67 10.23 -5.43
N SER A 149 -14.51 10.93 -6.55
CA SER A 149 -15.24 10.63 -7.80
C SER A 149 -14.33 10.42 -9.01
N VAL A 150 -13.05 10.11 -8.80
CA VAL A 150 -12.11 9.86 -9.89
C VAL A 150 -12.47 8.56 -10.63
N GLY A 151 -12.49 8.63 -11.97
CA GLY A 151 -12.75 7.48 -12.85
C GLY A 151 -14.24 7.15 -13.04
N PRO A 152 -14.54 6.25 -13.98
CA PRO A 152 -15.91 5.95 -14.40
C PRO A 152 -16.66 4.97 -13.50
N HIS A 153 -15.97 4.30 -12.55
CA HIS A 153 -16.53 3.17 -11.77
C HIS A 153 -16.91 3.57 -10.35
N THR A 154 -17.56 4.73 -10.17
CA THR A 154 -17.90 5.28 -8.85
C THR A 154 -19.03 4.53 -8.13
N ASP A 155 -19.72 3.64 -8.81
CA ASP A 155 -20.72 2.70 -8.30
C ASP A 155 -20.15 1.52 -7.52
N HIS A 156 -18.86 1.23 -7.69
CA HIS A 156 -18.17 0.20 -6.93
C HIS A 156 -17.61 0.74 -5.60
N ASN A 157 -17.68 -0.08 -4.53
CA ASN A 157 -17.06 0.27 -3.26
C ASN A 157 -15.53 0.14 -3.30
N THR A 158 -14.85 0.77 -2.33
CA THR A 158 -13.38 0.81 -2.23
C THR A 158 -12.81 -0.15 -1.16
N LYS A 159 -13.65 -1.00 -0.53
CA LYS A 159 -13.23 -1.93 0.52
C LYS A 159 -12.24 -2.96 -0.03
N VAL A 160 -11.18 -3.21 0.74
CA VAL A 160 -10.14 -4.21 0.45
C VAL A 160 -10.22 -5.36 1.46
N ALA A 161 -9.67 -6.53 1.12
CA ALA A 161 -9.74 -7.71 1.98
C ALA A 161 -8.76 -7.66 3.15
N CYS A 162 -7.57 -7.09 2.95
CA CYS A 162 -6.57 -6.89 4.00
C CYS A 162 -5.51 -5.87 3.56
N VAL A 163 -4.77 -5.34 4.53
CA VAL A 163 -3.74 -4.32 4.36
C VAL A 163 -2.40 -4.83 4.87
N VAL A 164 -1.34 -4.65 4.06
CA VAL A 164 0.05 -4.87 4.45
C VAL A 164 0.77 -3.52 4.37
N ASP A 165 0.97 -2.91 5.53
CA ASP A 165 1.60 -1.61 5.69
C ASP A 165 3.06 -1.76 6.12
N TYR A 166 3.98 -1.30 5.30
CA TYR A 166 5.40 -1.20 5.63
C TYR A 166 5.75 0.25 5.97
N PHE A 167 5.96 0.51 7.25
CA PHE A 167 6.46 1.78 7.79
C PHE A 167 5.76 3.02 7.22
N GLY A 168 4.43 2.98 7.08
CA GLY A 168 3.62 4.13 6.66
C GLY A 168 3.47 5.17 7.78
N PRO A 169 3.58 6.49 7.48
CA PRO A 169 3.18 7.51 8.44
C PRO A 169 1.67 7.49 8.66
N THR A 170 1.24 7.85 9.86
CA THR A 170 -0.12 7.60 10.34
C THR A 170 -0.77 8.82 11.00
N ASN A 171 0.03 9.60 11.75
CA ASN A 171 -0.40 10.81 12.44
C ASN A 171 0.64 11.90 12.17
N PHE A 172 0.36 12.73 11.17
CA PHE A 172 1.32 13.72 10.67
C PHE A 172 1.66 14.78 11.70
N LEU A 173 0.68 15.21 12.51
CA LEU A 173 0.88 16.24 13.52
C LEU A 173 1.77 15.79 14.69
N ARG A 174 2.09 14.51 14.79
CA ARG A 174 2.89 13.92 15.86
C ARG A 174 4.17 13.25 15.37
N MET A 175 4.59 13.50 14.13
CA MET A 175 5.81 12.85 13.63
C MET A 175 7.06 13.43 14.33
N ASP A 176 7.11 14.73 14.56
CA ASP A 176 8.23 15.39 15.25
C ASP A 176 8.20 15.23 16.80
N ASP A 177 7.21 14.53 17.37
CA ASP A 177 7.27 14.05 18.75
C ASP A 177 8.39 12.99 18.94
N PHE A 178 8.94 12.45 17.86
CA PHE A 178 9.90 11.34 17.86
C PHE A 178 11.11 11.67 16.99
N GLU A 179 12.23 11.04 17.30
CA GLU A 179 13.49 11.27 16.59
C GLU A 179 13.37 10.91 15.10
N SER A 180 13.75 11.85 14.24
CA SER A 180 13.78 11.72 12.78
C SER A 180 14.88 12.60 12.18
N ARG A 181 15.35 12.26 10.98
CA ARG A 181 16.23 13.14 10.18
C ARG A 181 15.46 14.18 9.38
N ILE A 182 14.13 14.04 9.32
CA ILE A 182 13.23 14.93 8.61
C ILE A 182 12.52 15.77 9.67
N VAL A 183 12.50 17.09 9.48
CA VAL A 183 11.65 17.99 10.26
C VAL A 183 10.27 17.98 9.59
N HIS A 184 9.35 17.18 10.10
CA HIS A 184 8.05 16.94 9.48
C HIS A 184 7.11 18.16 9.59
N ASP A 185 7.29 18.98 10.62
CA ASP A 185 6.53 20.22 10.80
C ASP A 185 7.00 21.37 9.88
N ALA A 186 8.14 21.20 9.19
CA ALA A 186 8.65 22.21 8.28
C ALA A 186 7.70 22.47 7.10
N ALA A 187 7.67 23.71 6.61
CA ALA A 187 6.81 24.10 5.49
C ALA A 187 7.14 23.37 4.18
N ASP A 188 8.38 22.92 4.00
CA ASP A 188 8.88 22.15 2.86
C ASP A 188 8.97 20.64 3.14
N SER A 189 8.44 20.18 4.27
CA SER A 189 8.33 18.74 4.57
C SER A 189 7.48 18.01 3.55
N PRO A 190 7.68 16.70 3.38
CA PRO A 190 6.84 15.88 2.50
C PRO A 190 5.35 15.98 2.83
N GLU A 191 5.01 16.02 4.11
CA GLU A 191 3.65 16.11 4.65
C GLU A 191 3.05 17.48 4.32
N SER A 192 3.77 18.57 4.57
CA SER A 192 3.33 19.93 4.25
C SER A 192 3.13 20.12 2.74
N GLN A 193 4.03 19.55 1.92
CA GLN A 193 3.88 19.55 0.46
C GLN A 193 2.68 18.74 -0.01
N LEU A 194 2.40 17.59 0.62
CA LEU A 194 1.21 16.78 0.32
C LEU A 194 -0.07 17.55 0.64
N ILE A 195 -0.15 18.12 1.85
CA ILE A 195 -1.31 18.89 2.31
C ILE A 195 -1.44 20.20 1.52
N GLY A 196 -0.33 20.78 1.05
CA GLY A 196 -0.26 22.05 0.34
C GLY A 196 -0.21 23.27 1.25
N CYS A 197 0.12 23.07 2.51
CA CYS A 197 0.38 24.07 3.54
C CYS A 197 1.11 23.42 4.71
N GLN A 198 1.74 24.23 5.56
CA GLN A 198 2.39 23.72 6.77
C GLN A 198 1.37 22.98 7.65
N ILE A 199 1.72 21.75 8.06
CA ILE A 199 0.76 20.83 8.69
C ILE A 199 0.25 21.36 10.02
N GLN A 200 1.09 21.97 10.85
CA GLN A 200 0.69 22.51 12.15
C GLN A 200 -0.24 23.73 12.03
N ASP A 201 -0.11 24.52 10.97
CA ASP A 201 -0.96 25.70 10.73
C ASP A 201 -2.35 25.31 10.19
N ASN A 202 -2.49 24.11 9.66
CA ASN A 202 -3.73 23.61 9.04
C ASN A 202 -4.14 22.23 9.56
N GLN A 203 -4.16 22.07 10.88
CA GLN A 203 -4.40 20.80 11.54
C GLN A 203 -5.68 20.09 11.07
N ARG A 204 -6.78 20.84 10.88
CA ARG A 204 -8.04 20.24 10.39
C ARG A 204 -7.85 19.55 9.02
N LYS A 205 -7.14 20.18 8.09
CA LYS A 205 -6.85 19.60 6.79
C LYS A 205 -5.88 18.42 6.92
N THR A 206 -4.86 18.58 7.74
CA THR A 206 -3.85 17.53 8.01
C THR A 206 -4.49 16.26 8.57
N LEU A 207 -5.38 16.37 9.54
CA LEU A 207 -6.12 15.23 10.10
C LEU A 207 -6.94 14.46 9.08
N THR A 208 -7.32 15.07 7.94
CA THR A 208 -7.98 14.32 6.87
C THR A 208 -7.04 13.35 6.14
N ALA A 209 -5.73 13.51 6.30
CA ALA A 209 -4.73 12.60 5.74
C ALA A 209 -4.30 11.52 6.75
N ASP A 210 -4.73 11.57 7.99
CA ASP A 210 -4.34 10.61 9.01
C ASP A 210 -5.27 9.37 8.99
N PRO A 211 -4.77 8.17 8.67
CA PRO A 211 -5.59 6.94 8.67
C PRO A 211 -6.29 6.69 10.00
N ILE A 212 -5.68 7.08 11.13
CA ILE A 212 -6.27 6.92 12.47
C ILE A 212 -7.55 7.73 12.66
N SER A 213 -7.77 8.80 11.89
CA SER A 213 -9.00 9.61 11.96
C SER A 213 -10.24 8.86 11.47
N TYR A 214 -10.06 7.74 10.78
CA TYR A 214 -11.14 6.97 10.17
C TYR A 214 -11.30 5.57 10.76
N VAL A 215 -10.42 5.16 11.68
CA VAL A 215 -10.44 3.81 12.26
C VAL A 215 -11.81 3.48 12.86
N SER A 216 -12.37 2.37 12.43
CA SER A 216 -13.65 1.83 12.87
C SER A 216 -13.61 0.30 12.90
N LYS A 217 -14.53 -0.33 13.63
CA LYS A 217 -14.63 -1.80 13.71
C LYS A 217 -14.91 -2.50 12.38
N GLU A 218 -15.35 -1.75 11.35
CA GLU A 218 -15.68 -2.28 10.03
C GLU A 218 -14.46 -2.33 9.09
N ASP A 219 -13.29 -1.91 9.58
CA ASP A 219 -12.08 -1.80 8.80
C ASP A 219 -11.50 -3.16 8.43
N SER A 220 -10.67 -3.14 7.39
CA SER A 220 -9.97 -4.34 6.93
C SER A 220 -8.91 -4.78 7.95
N PRO A 221 -8.56 -6.08 8.04
CA PRO A 221 -7.43 -6.55 8.85
C PRO A 221 -6.08 -5.97 8.39
N PHE A 222 -5.18 -5.71 9.34
CA PHE A 222 -3.87 -5.09 9.11
C PHE A 222 -2.70 -5.99 9.53
N LEU A 223 -1.67 -6.03 8.68
CA LEU A 223 -0.33 -6.43 9.04
C LEU A 223 0.59 -5.22 8.86
N ILE A 224 1.19 -4.76 9.96
CA ILE A 224 2.03 -3.57 10.00
C ILE A 224 3.45 -4.01 10.31
N MET A 225 4.46 -3.47 9.61
CA MET A 225 5.85 -3.76 9.93
C MET A 225 6.73 -2.52 9.87
N HIS A 226 7.65 -2.40 10.86
CA HIS A 226 8.48 -1.22 11.03
C HIS A 226 9.79 -1.55 11.71
N GLY A 227 10.85 -0.85 11.33
CA GLY A 227 12.14 -0.89 11.99
C GLY A 227 12.21 0.12 13.15
N THR A 228 12.83 -0.28 14.27
CA THR A 228 12.91 0.61 15.46
C THR A 228 13.88 1.79 15.31
N GLU A 229 14.78 1.74 14.31
CA GLU A 229 15.76 2.79 14.00
C GLU A 229 15.44 3.49 12.67
N ASP A 230 14.14 3.57 12.33
CA ASP A 230 13.69 4.29 11.15
C ASP A 230 13.76 5.81 11.42
N MET A 231 14.71 6.47 10.74
CA MET A 231 14.97 7.90 10.84
C MET A 231 14.26 8.72 9.75
N ALA A 232 13.41 8.11 8.92
CA ALA A 232 12.61 8.79 7.90
C ALA A 232 11.13 8.85 8.29
N VAL A 233 10.59 7.76 8.84
CA VAL A 233 9.25 7.69 9.44
C VAL A 233 9.43 7.07 10.82
N PRO A 234 9.19 7.80 11.91
CA PRO A 234 9.40 7.28 13.25
C PRO A 234 8.58 6.00 13.51
N TYR A 235 9.19 4.99 14.12
CA TYR A 235 8.57 3.70 14.46
C TYR A 235 7.22 3.86 15.18
N ASN A 236 7.10 4.92 15.99
CA ASN A 236 5.88 5.23 16.74
C ASN A 236 4.65 5.43 15.85
N GLN A 237 4.81 5.79 14.58
CA GLN A 237 3.70 5.91 13.63
C GLN A 237 2.96 4.57 13.47
N SER A 238 3.69 3.47 13.36
CA SER A 238 3.10 2.12 13.33
C SER A 238 2.49 1.70 14.67
N VAL A 239 3.10 2.08 15.80
CA VAL A 239 2.56 1.81 17.14
C VAL A 239 1.23 2.55 17.34
N ILE A 240 1.14 3.82 16.90
CA ILE A 240 -0.08 4.63 16.98
C ILE A 240 -1.20 3.97 16.15
N LEU A 241 -0.94 3.58 14.90
CA LEU A 241 -1.94 2.92 14.05
C LEU A 241 -2.40 1.60 14.66
N HIS A 242 -1.44 0.74 15.06
CA HIS A 242 -1.78 -0.56 15.66
C HIS A 242 -2.63 -0.42 16.92
N SER A 243 -2.29 0.56 17.78
CA SER A 243 -3.05 0.85 19.01
C SER A 243 -4.47 1.32 18.70
N ALA A 244 -4.64 2.19 17.68
CA ALA A 244 -5.97 2.65 17.26
C ALA A 244 -6.82 1.50 16.70
N LEU A 245 -6.24 0.64 15.84
CA LEU A 245 -6.91 -0.55 15.31
C LEU A 245 -7.33 -1.52 16.42
N LYS A 246 -6.43 -1.81 17.36
CA LYS A 246 -6.74 -2.67 18.51
C LYS A 246 -7.86 -2.12 19.38
N LYS A 247 -7.88 -0.80 19.63
CA LYS A 247 -8.94 -0.12 20.40
C LYS A 247 -10.31 -0.21 19.71
N ALA A 248 -10.33 -0.31 18.39
CA ALA A 248 -11.54 -0.46 17.58
C ALA A 248 -11.90 -1.93 17.28
N ASP A 249 -11.22 -2.90 17.92
CA ASP A 249 -11.39 -4.35 17.69
C ASP A 249 -11.12 -4.78 16.23
N VAL A 250 -10.30 -4.04 15.50
CA VAL A 250 -9.83 -4.43 14.16
C VAL A 250 -8.70 -5.45 14.29
N PRO A 251 -8.77 -6.61 13.63
CA PRO A 251 -7.67 -7.57 13.62
C PRO A 251 -6.39 -6.94 13.06
N SER A 252 -5.35 -6.86 13.88
CA SER A 252 -4.08 -6.27 13.46
C SER A 252 -2.89 -6.91 14.19
N ALA A 253 -1.76 -7.04 13.48
CA ALA A 253 -0.49 -7.48 14.05
C ALA A 253 0.63 -6.49 13.67
N LEU A 254 1.52 -6.20 14.63
CA LEU A 254 2.69 -5.36 14.45
C LEU A 254 3.96 -6.21 14.47
N LEU A 255 4.70 -6.17 13.37
CA LEU A 255 6.00 -6.81 13.21
C LEU A 255 7.10 -5.76 13.43
N THR A 256 7.73 -5.83 14.59
CA THR A 256 8.80 -4.92 14.99
C THR A 256 10.16 -5.49 14.57
N VAL A 257 10.94 -4.72 13.83
CA VAL A 257 12.32 -5.10 13.46
C VAL A 257 13.31 -4.29 14.28
N THR A 258 13.86 -4.88 15.33
CA THR A 258 14.82 -4.21 16.21
C THR A 258 16.12 -3.92 15.45
N GLY A 259 16.59 -2.67 15.51
CA GLY A 259 17.77 -2.19 14.77
C GLY A 259 17.52 -1.98 13.27
N GLY A 260 16.28 -2.16 12.81
CA GLY A 260 15.90 -1.92 11.41
C GLY A 260 15.63 -0.45 11.14
N GLY A 261 16.12 0.05 9.99
CA GLY A 261 15.83 1.40 9.48
C GLY A 261 14.66 1.41 8.49
N HIS A 262 14.57 2.52 7.72
CA HIS A 262 13.57 2.68 6.66
C HIS A 262 13.85 1.74 5.49
N GLY A 263 13.12 0.63 5.38
CA GLY A 263 13.35 -0.36 4.32
C GLY A 263 13.45 -1.80 4.79
N VAL A 264 12.89 -2.13 5.95
CA VAL A 264 12.79 -3.52 6.45
C VAL A 264 11.97 -4.39 5.51
N GLY A 265 12.29 -5.68 5.43
CA GLY A 265 11.59 -6.69 4.62
C GLY A 265 12.48 -7.90 4.32
N GLY A 266 11.92 -8.89 3.62
CA GLY A 266 12.62 -10.12 3.25
C GLY A 266 12.63 -11.19 4.35
N GLY A 267 13.16 -12.38 4.04
CA GLY A 267 13.30 -13.47 4.99
C GLY A 267 12.00 -13.83 5.70
N VAL A 268 12.08 -13.95 7.03
CA VAL A 268 10.94 -14.31 7.91
C VAL A 268 9.75 -13.34 7.74
N LEU A 269 10.01 -12.07 7.45
CA LEU A 269 8.91 -11.09 7.25
C LEU A 269 8.09 -11.42 6.01
N ASP A 270 8.74 -11.75 4.90
CA ASP A 270 8.03 -12.10 3.66
C ASP A 270 7.20 -13.39 3.84
N GLU A 271 7.68 -14.36 4.62
CA GLU A 271 6.91 -15.55 4.97
C GLU A 271 5.67 -15.20 5.81
N TYR A 272 5.81 -14.28 6.76
CA TYR A 272 4.70 -13.82 7.59
C TYR A 272 3.65 -13.09 6.75
N VAL A 273 4.10 -12.21 5.85
CA VAL A 273 3.23 -11.53 4.88
C VAL A 273 2.52 -12.52 3.98
N GLN A 274 3.22 -13.54 3.46
CA GLN A 274 2.59 -14.56 2.61
C GLN A 274 1.50 -15.33 3.37
N LYS A 275 1.76 -15.70 4.64
CA LYS A 275 0.75 -16.36 5.49
C LYS A 275 -0.47 -15.46 5.73
N PHE A 276 -0.25 -14.16 5.95
CA PHE A 276 -1.31 -13.18 6.16
C PHE A 276 -2.18 -13.03 4.91
N ILE A 277 -1.56 -12.84 3.74
CA ILE A 277 -2.26 -12.76 2.46
C ILE A 277 -3.02 -14.06 2.15
N ASP A 278 -2.38 -15.23 2.34
CA ASP A 278 -3.00 -16.55 2.13
C ASP A 278 -4.22 -16.75 3.06
N HIS A 279 -4.15 -16.26 4.29
CA HIS A 279 -5.27 -16.34 5.24
C HIS A 279 -6.49 -15.57 4.75
N HIS A 280 -6.28 -14.30 4.40
CA HIS A 280 -7.39 -13.41 4.03
C HIS A 280 -7.90 -13.62 2.60
N LEU A 281 -7.05 -14.03 1.66
CA LEU A 281 -7.45 -14.20 0.26
C LEU A 281 -7.80 -15.64 -0.09
N LEU A 282 -7.17 -16.64 0.54
CA LEU A 282 -7.35 -18.06 0.23
C LEU A 282 -8.03 -18.86 1.34
N ASN A 283 -8.49 -18.19 2.42
CA ASN A 283 -9.14 -18.81 3.59
C ASN A 283 -8.27 -19.86 4.29
N LYS A 284 -6.94 -19.73 4.26
CA LYS A 284 -6.05 -20.59 5.01
C LYS A 284 -6.06 -20.19 6.50
N ARG A 285 -6.18 -21.16 7.40
CA ARG A 285 -6.17 -20.88 8.83
C ARG A 285 -4.77 -20.42 9.27
N ALA A 286 -4.69 -19.28 9.93
CA ALA A 286 -3.50 -18.75 10.59
C ALA A 286 -3.90 -17.81 11.72
N VAL A 287 -3.03 -17.65 12.71
CA VAL A 287 -3.15 -16.69 13.81
C VAL A 287 -2.01 -15.68 13.64
N PHE A 288 -2.31 -14.42 13.87
CA PHE A 288 -1.36 -13.33 13.75
C PHE A 288 -1.23 -12.59 15.07
N GLU A 289 -0.03 -12.63 15.61
CA GLU A 289 0.36 -11.97 16.85
C GLU A 289 1.47 -10.96 16.55
N ASN A 290 1.67 -10.03 17.47
CA ASN A 290 2.81 -9.13 17.41
C ASN A 290 4.11 -9.94 17.55
N ILE A 291 5.08 -9.67 16.68
CA ILE A 291 6.39 -10.29 16.79
C ILE A 291 7.48 -9.22 16.78
N THR A 292 8.57 -9.51 17.48
CA THR A 292 9.79 -8.69 17.47
C THR A 292 10.95 -9.57 17.00
N ILE A 293 11.64 -9.12 15.96
CA ILE A 293 12.81 -9.83 15.42
C ILE A 293 13.97 -8.85 15.19
N PRO A 294 15.23 -9.29 15.37
CA PRO A 294 16.37 -8.44 15.03
C PRO A 294 16.53 -8.29 13.52
N VAL A 295 17.07 -7.16 13.08
CA VAL A 295 17.30 -6.87 11.64
C VAL A 295 18.22 -7.91 10.98
N SER A 296 19.08 -8.59 11.74
CA SER A 296 19.94 -9.68 11.24
C SER A 296 19.15 -10.89 10.68
N LYS A 297 17.88 -11.04 11.06
CA LYS A 297 16.98 -12.09 10.54
C LYS A 297 16.18 -11.64 9.31
N THR A 298 16.34 -10.39 8.87
CA THR A 298 15.76 -9.89 7.62
C THR A 298 16.82 -9.93 6.53
N ALA A 299 16.42 -10.23 5.28
CA ALA A 299 17.35 -10.10 4.16
C ALA A 299 17.60 -8.60 3.90
N ARG A 300 18.85 -8.20 3.74
CA ARG A 300 19.17 -6.87 3.19
C ARG A 300 18.67 -6.81 1.75
N ARG A 301 17.80 -5.88 1.45
CA ARG A 301 17.30 -5.62 0.09
C ARG A 301 18.25 -4.71 -0.67
#